data_758ddc1b1b6e860a6aca607f130009e7
#
_entry.id   758ddc1b1b6e860a6aca607f130009e7
#
_cell.length_a   1.000
_cell.length_b   1.000
_cell.length_c   1.000
_cell.angle_alpha   90.00
_cell.angle_beta   90.00
_cell.angle_gamma   90.00
#
_symmetry.space_group_name_H-M   'P 1'
#
loop_
_entity.id
_entity.type
_entity.pdbx_description
1 polymer ?
#
loop_
_entity_poly.entity_id
_entity_poly.type
_entity_poly.pdbx_seq_one_letter_code
_entity_poly.pdbx_strand_id
1 'polypeptide(L)'
;MTKAEFYRHARPDLTGPLAGVRVLEATTTAAGPICSAMLADLGADVIKVEVPTGEVNRRLPPFYPGTNIGAINGNINRNKRSLSLDLRKPEGRDIFLKIAAKSDIVVENFKKGTMAEWGVGYDNVRKVKPDIVYVSITGWGQFGPNSDRAGYDPIAQAASGWMSMNGSVESPPVKAATAIGDETGGLNGAIGAMAALIHRNSTGEGQHVDISLLEGLAGGAAGIPLAVAAMGIVPQRLGNEFGFAVPSNSYRCKDGWVYIAVLLDSHWKALAPILGHPELAEDPNFAELPNRLANRDACNAMVAAWAAERTRSEAIELLLKAGLAASPVNTYNEAAKDPHMIEREVLQPAKIEDGSIAIHTGPVAKFSRTPLRVRSGAPSVGQHNDEILGEIGIDAASRKRLKKTGVI
;
A
#
# COMPACT_ATOMS: atom_id res chain seq x y z
N MET A 1 -6.72 19.68 -18.37
CA MET A 1 -6.64 20.40 -17.06
C MET A 1 -5.19 20.41 -16.62
N THR A 2 -4.63 21.58 -16.37
CA THR A 2 -3.29 21.75 -15.83
C THR A 2 -3.27 21.50 -14.32
N LYS A 3 -2.09 21.30 -13.73
CA LYS A 3 -1.91 21.19 -12.27
C LYS A 3 -2.43 22.43 -11.53
N ALA A 4 -2.17 23.62 -12.07
CA ALA A 4 -2.64 24.89 -11.50
C ALA A 4 -4.17 24.99 -11.51
N GLU A 5 -4.83 24.57 -12.60
CA GLU A 5 -6.29 24.50 -12.66
C GLU A 5 -6.88 23.50 -11.66
N PHE A 6 -6.26 22.35 -11.48
CA PHE A 6 -6.71 21.36 -10.51
C PHE A 6 -6.66 21.89 -9.08
N TYR A 7 -5.60 22.60 -8.71
CA TYR A 7 -5.39 23.15 -7.35
C TYR A 7 -5.86 24.60 -7.17
N ARG A 8 -6.60 25.20 -8.11
CA ARG A 8 -7.02 26.62 -8.05
C ARG A 8 -7.81 27.02 -6.78
N HIS A 9 -8.40 26.06 -6.08
CA HIS A 9 -9.16 26.26 -4.84
C HIS A 9 -8.52 25.58 -3.63
N ALA A 10 -7.21 25.31 -3.71
CA ALA A 10 -6.48 24.66 -2.64
C ALA A 10 -6.48 25.48 -1.34
N ARG A 11 -6.58 24.78 -0.22
CA ARG A 11 -6.47 25.26 1.16
C ARG A 11 -5.17 24.71 1.75
N PRO A 12 -4.01 25.34 1.47
CA PRO A 12 -2.71 24.84 1.94
C PRO A 12 -2.50 24.97 3.45
N ASP A 13 -3.39 25.71 4.15
CA ASP A 13 -3.48 25.81 5.60
C ASP A 13 -4.00 24.53 6.27
N LEU A 14 -4.65 23.62 5.52
CA LEU A 14 -5.15 22.35 6.03
C LEU A 14 -4.15 21.22 5.73
N THR A 15 -3.96 20.34 6.74
CA THR A 15 -3.05 19.18 6.60
C THR A 15 -3.62 18.06 5.74
N GLY A 16 -4.94 18.05 5.51
CA GLY A 16 -5.63 17.03 4.72
C GLY A 16 -7.10 16.88 5.15
N PRO A 17 -7.85 15.96 4.50
CA PRO A 17 -9.26 15.73 4.83
C PRO A 17 -9.51 15.13 6.22
N LEU A 18 -8.49 14.52 6.85
CA LEU A 18 -8.56 14.01 8.22
C LEU A 18 -7.94 14.98 9.26
N ALA A 19 -7.81 16.27 8.92
CA ALA A 19 -7.36 17.27 9.88
C ALA A 19 -8.29 17.27 11.12
N GLY A 20 -7.68 17.18 12.33
CA GLY A 20 -8.42 17.08 13.59
C GLY A 20 -8.72 15.65 14.06
N VAL A 21 -8.51 14.62 13.23
CA VAL A 21 -8.60 13.22 13.63
C VAL A 21 -7.30 12.78 14.29
N ARG A 22 -7.39 12.15 15.47
CA ARG A 22 -6.24 11.58 16.18
C ARG A 22 -6.23 10.06 16.11
N VAL A 23 -5.09 9.51 15.73
CA VAL A 23 -4.84 8.05 15.62
C VAL A 23 -3.77 7.65 16.61
N LEU A 24 -4.05 6.66 17.45
CA LEU A 24 -3.08 6.00 18.31
C LEU A 24 -2.68 4.68 17.67
N GLU A 25 -1.43 4.57 17.29
CA GLU A 25 -0.89 3.41 16.58
C GLU A 25 0.01 2.58 17.48
N ALA A 26 -0.32 1.31 17.67
CA ALA A 26 0.54 0.31 18.31
C ALA A 26 0.81 -0.81 17.30
N THR A 27 1.73 -0.56 16.38
CA THR A 27 2.03 -1.47 15.26
C THR A 27 3.52 -1.70 15.06
N THR A 28 3.85 -2.76 14.31
CA THR A 28 5.21 -3.11 13.92
C THR A 28 5.25 -3.63 12.49
N THR A 29 6.44 -3.73 11.92
CA THR A 29 6.69 -4.24 10.55
C THR A 29 6.02 -3.41 9.46
N ALA A 30 4.98 -3.90 8.76
CA ALA A 30 4.54 -3.20 7.56
C ALA A 30 3.03 -2.86 7.52
N ALA A 31 2.12 -3.84 7.58
CA ALA A 31 0.69 -3.61 7.30
C ALA A 31 0.05 -2.52 8.18
N GLY A 32 0.25 -2.60 9.50
CA GLY A 32 -0.25 -1.59 10.44
C GLY A 32 0.39 -0.21 10.22
N PRO A 33 1.73 -0.10 10.14
CA PRO A 33 2.40 1.14 9.82
C PRO A 33 1.96 1.76 8.47
N ILE A 34 1.69 0.96 7.44
CA ILE A 34 1.15 1.44 6.15
C ILE A 34 -0.23 2.06 6.33
N CYS A 35 -1.14 1.36 7.05
CA CYS A 35 -2.47 1.89 7.37
C CYS A 35 -2.37 3.27 8.01
N SER A 36 -1.57 3.37 9.07
CA SER A 36 -1.43 4.61 9.85
C SER A 36 -0.69 5.71 9.08
N ALA A 37 0.27 5.36 8.20
CA ALA A 37 0.93 6.33 7.33
C ALA A 37 -0.05 6.93 6.32
N MET A 38 -0.99 6.14 5.79
CA MET A 38 -2.05 6.65 4.91
C MET A 38 -2.97 7.62 5.64
N LEU A 39 -3.37 7.29 6.88
CA LEU A 39 -4.17 8.21 7.71
C LEU A 39 -3.39 9.49 8.03
N ALA A 40 -2.09 9.38 8.32
CA ALA A 40 -1.20 10.53 8.52
C ALA A 40 -1.07 11.38 7.25
N ASP A 41 -0.90 10.77 6.08
CA ASP A 41 -0.86 11.47 4.79
C ASP A 41 -2.16 12.24 4.51
N LEU A 42 -3.31 11.66 4.91
CA LEU A 42 -4.62 12.30 4.83
C LEU A 42 -4.82 13.43 5.87
N GLY A 43 -3.83 13.69 6.72
CA GLY A 43 -3.81 14.83 7.64
C GLY A 43 -4.12 14.52 9.09
N ALA A 44 -4.34 13.26 9.46
CA ALA A 44 -4.54 12.86 10.85
C ALA A 44 -3.27 13.09 11.70
N ASP A 45 -3.49 13.35 12.99
CA ASP A 45 -2.45 13.37 14.04
C ASP A 45 -2.19 11.92 14.49
N VAL A 46 -1.15 11.29 13.95
CA VAL A 46 -0.82 9.90 14.24
C VAL A 46 0.29 9.80 15.27
N ILE A 47 -0.02 9.20 16.42
CA ILE A 47 0.93 8.90 17.50
C ILE A 47 1.32 7.43 17.40
N LYS A 48 2.56 7.17 16.94
CA LYS A 48 3.13 5.82 16.91
C LYS A 48 3.73 5.48 18.26
N VAL A 49 3.21 4.42 18.88
CA VAL A 49 3.74 3.82 20.11
C VAL A 49 4.68 2.69 19.74
N GLU A 50 5.89 2.73 20.28
CA GLU A 50 6.89 1.68 20.10
C GLU A 50 7.70 1.46 21.39
N VAL A 51 8.26 0.27 21.55
CA VAL A 51 9.12 -0.03 22.70
C VAL A 51 10.34 0.90 22.75
N PRO A 52 10.95 1.16 23.95
CA PRO A 52 12.07 2.07 24.07
C PRO A 52 13.30 1.71 23.20
N THR A 53 13.42 0.46 22.79
CA THR A 53 14.50 0.01 21.89
C THR A 53 14.21 0.25 20.41
N GLY A 54 13.02 0.73 20.09
CA GLY A 54 12.50 0.87 18.73
C GLY A 54 12.12 -0.45 18.08
N GLU A 55 11.36 -0.36 16.98
CA GLU A 55 10.96 -1.53 16.19
C GLU A 55 12.08 -2.02 15.24
N VAL A 56 11.95 -3.26 14.77
CA VAL A 56 12.97 -3.95 13.97
C VAL A 56 13.27 -3.24 12.64
N ASN A 57 12.27 -2.67 11.98
CA ASN A 57 12.41 -2.00 10.68
C ASN A 57 13.33 -0.78 10.69
N ARG A 58 13.55 -0.19 11.85
CA ARG A 58 14.50 0.93 11.99
C ARG A 58 15.93 0.56 11.57
N ARG A 59 16.27 -0.73 11.69
CA ARG A 59 17.62 -1.27 11.47
C ARG A 59 17.72 -2.20 10.26
N LEU A 60 16.67 -2.31 9.46
CA LEU A 60 16.65 -3.15 8.26
C LEU A 60 17.01 -2.35 7.00
N PRO A 61 17.83 -2.91 6.11
CA PRO A 61 18.12 -2.33 4.81
C PRO A 61 16.86 -2.36 3.90
N PRO A 62 16.83 -1.54 2.83
CA PRO A 62 17.87 -0.58 2.45
C PRO A 62 17.94 0.63 3.39
N PHE A 63 19.12 1.21 3.52
CA PHE A 63 19.31 2.44 4.27
C PHE A 63 19.29 3.66 3.35
N TYR A 64 18.92 4.83 3.88
CA TYR A 64 19.12 6.08 3.16
C TYR A 64 20.63 6.33 2.93
N PRO A 65 21.03 6.83 1.75
CA PRO A 65 22.41 7.02 1.39
C PRO A 65 23.20 7.82 2.45
N GLY A 66 24.32 7.28 2.88
CA GLY A 66 25.19 7.93 3.88
C GLY A 66 24.70 7.83 5.33
N THR A 67 23.65 7.06 5.60
CA THR A 67 23.08 6.89 6.96
C THR A 67 22.92 5.41 7.33
N ASN A 68 22.57 5.16 8.61
CA ASN A 68 22.11 3.85 9.09
C ASN A 68 20.58 3.84 9.34
N ILE A 69 19.85 4.76 8.72
CA ILE A 69 18.40 4.92 8.89
C ILE A 69 17.69 4.10 7.84
N GLY A 70 16.86 3.15 8.25
CA GLY A 70 16.13 2.26 7.36
C GLY A 70 15.13 3.02 6.48
N ALA A 71 15.26 2.90 5.15
CA ALA A 71 14.40 3.58 4.21
C ALA A 71 12.95 3.03 4.23
N ILE A 72 12.79 1.73 4.55
CA ILE A 72 11.46 1.14 4.76
C ILE A 72 10.77 1.83 5.93
N ASN A 73 11.45 1.89 7.09
CA ASN A 73 10.94 2.60 8.27
C ASN A 73 10.61 4.07 7.95
N GLY A 74 11.49 4.74 7.21
CA GLY A 74 11.30 6.12 6.79
C GLY A 74 10.01 6.35 6.00
N ASN A 75 9.69 5.45 5.07
CA ASN A 75 8.49 5.56 4.24
C ASN A 75 7.19 5.21 4.98
N ILE A 76 7.17 4.10 5.73
CA ILE A 76 5.92 3.62 6.37
C ILE A 76 5.60 4.34 7.70
N ASN A 77 6.53 5.19 8.19
CA ASN A 77 6.32 5.97 9.41
C ASN A 77 6.43 7.49 9.19
N ARG A 78 6.38 7.94 7.93
CA ARG A 78 6.33 9.37 7.59
C ARG A 78 5.08 10.05 8.17
N ASN A 79 5.19 11.36 8.42
CA ASN A 79 4.10 12.20 8.94
C ASN A 79 3.59 11.83 10.33
N LYS A 80 4.27 10.96 11.09
CA LYS A 80 3.85 10.51 12.43
C LYS A 80 4.63 11.22 13.54
N ARG A 81 4.06 11.23 14.74
CA ARG A 81 4.76 11.52 15.99
C ARG A 81 5.13 10.21 16.69
N SER A 82 6.28 10.11 17.32
CA SER A 82 6.72 8.89 18.03
C SER A 82 6.65 9.07 19.54
N LEU A 83 6.03 8.09 20.18
CA LEU A 83 6.03 7.89 21.63
C LEU A 83 6.72 6.56 21.95
N SER A 84 7.80 6.64 22.71
CA SER A 84 8.43 5.45 23.30
C SER A 84 7.59 5.01 24.51
N LEU A 85 7.09 3.76 24.51
CA LEU A 85 6.24 3.26 25.58
C LEU A 85 6.20 1.73 25.62
N ASP A 86 6.57 1.14 26.76
CA ASP A 86 6.48 -0.32 26.96
C ASP A 86 5.09 -0.71 27.49
N LEU A 87 4.22 -1.20 26.60
CA LEU A 87 2.85 -1.60 26.93
C LEU A 87 2.75 -2.85 27.84
N ARG A 88 3.83 -3.59 28.01
CA ARG A 88 3.88 -4.74 28.94
C ARG A 88 3.94 -4.31 30.39
N LYS A 89 4.32 -3.05 30.64
CA LYS A 89 4.41 -2.46 31.99
C LYS A 89 3.08 -1.79 32.37
N PRO A 90 2.65 -1.90 33.64
CA PRO A 90 1.40 -1.28 34.09
C PRO A 90 1.29 0.21 33.80
N GLU A 91 2.35 0.98 34.08
CA GLU A 91 2.37 2.42 33.80
C GLU A 91 2.30 2.72 32.30
N GLY A 92 2.92 1.89 31.44
CA GLY A 92 2.84 2.01 29.99
C GLY A 92 1.41 1.79 29.49
N ARG A 93 0.76 0.75 29.98
CA ARG A 93 -0.67 0.48 29.71
C ARG A 93 -1.54 1.67 30.11
N ASP A 94 -1.37 2.20 31.33
CA ASP A 94 -2.21 3.29 31.85
C ASP A 94 -2.02 4.58 31.04
N ILE A 95 -0.79 4.84 30.58
CA ILE A 95 -0.49 5.96 29.67
C ILE A 95 -1.16 5.76 28.32
N PHE A 96 -1.08 4.55 27.74
CA PHE A 96 -1.74 4.22 26.48
C PHE A 96 -3.25 4.48 26.56
N LEU A 97 -3.91 4.00 27.62
CA LEU A 97 -5.35 4.19 27.82
C LEU A 97 -5.73 5.68 27.99
N LYS A 98 -4.90 6.49 28.64
CA LYS A 98 -5.12 7.95 28.73
C LYS A 98 -5.04 8.64 27.37
N ILE A 99 -4.12 8.19 26.48
CA ILE A 99 -4.03 8.73 25.11
C ILE A 99 -5.19 8.23 24.27
N ALA A 100 -5.55 6.94 24.38
CA ALA A 100 -6.69 6.35 23.68
C ALA A 100 -8.01 7.07 24.00
N ALA A 101 -8.21 7.51 25.25
CA ALA A 101 -9.37 8.30 25.66
C ALA A 101 -9.51 9.64 24.91
N LYS A 102 -8.40 10.15 24.34
CA LYS A 102 -8.33 11.37 23.53
C LYS A 102 -8.14 11.11 22.03
N SER A 103 -8.25 9.86 21.61
CA SER A 103 -8.05 9.43 20.23
C SER A 103 -9.38 9.05 19.58
N ASP A 104 -9.41 9.16 18.27
CA ASP A 104 -10.56 8.77 17.43
C ASP A 104 -10.43 7.34 16.92
N ILE A 105 -9.19 6.93 16.63
CA ILE A 105 -8.87 5.63 16.06
C ILE A 105 -7.70 5.02 16.83
N VAL A 106 -7.77 3.71 17.09
CA VAL A 106 -6.62 2.88 17.48
C VAL A 106 -6.32 1.93 16.35
N VAL A 107 -5.04 1.78 15.98
CA VAL A 107 -4.57 0.79 14.98
C VAL A 107 -3.55 -0.12 15.64
N GLU A 108 -3.74 -1.43 15.51
CA GLU A 108 -2.77 -2.43 15.96
C GLU A 108 -2.58 -3.54 14.93
N ASN A 109 -1.44 -4.24 14.96
CA ASN A 109 -1.19 -5.40 14.09
C ASN A 109 -0.37 -6.50 14.77
N PHE A 110 -0.54 -6.66 16.07
CA PHE A 110 0.07 -7.77 16.80
C PHE A 110 -0.70 -9.07 16.55
N LYS A 111 -0.11 -10.19 16.97
CA LYS A 111 -0.83 -11.45 16.98
C LYS A 111 -2.11 -11.30 17.81
N LYS A 112 -3.20 -11.91 17.34
CA LYS A 112 -4.48 -11.95 18.06
C LYS A 112 -4.29 -12.23 19.56
N GLY A 113 -4.97 -11.43 20.37
CA GLY A 113 -4.93 -11.55 21.84
C GLY A 113 -3.82 -10.74 22.53
N THR A 114 -2.71 -10.42 21.85
CA THR A 114 -1.55 -9.74 22.46
C THR A 114 -1.93 -8.40 23.11
N MET A 115 -2.68 -7.56 22.42
CA MET A 115 -3.14 -6.27 22.99
C MET A 115 -4.06 -6.44 24.19
N ALA A 116 -4.90 -7.49 24.16
CA ALA A 116 -5.78 -7.85 25.29
C ALA A 116 -4.98 -8.33 26.50
N GLU A 117 -3.95 -9.18 26.29
CA GLU A 117 -3.03 -9.65 27.35
C GLU A 117 -2.29 -8.47 28.00
N TRP A 118 -1.91 -7.45 27.23
CA TRP A 118 -1.31 -6.24 27.78
C TRP A 118 -2.32 -5.29 28.42
N GLY A 119 -3.65 -5.59 28.36
CA GLY A 119 -4.71 -4.77 28.92
C GLY A 119 -5.04 -3.51 28.12
N VAL A 120 -4.73 -3.49 26.84
CA VAL A 120 -4.97 -2.36 25.91
C VAL A 120 -5.71 -2.80 24.63
N GLY A 121 -6.35 -3.99 24.64
CA GLY A 121 -7.21 -4.47 23.56
C GLY A 121 -8.52 -3.65 23.45
N TYR A 122 -9.33 -4.00 22.44
CA TYR A 122 -10.57 -3.27 22.12
C TYR A 122 -11.47 -3.06 23.35
N ASP A 123 -11.76 -4.14 24.12
CA ASP A 123 -12.62 -4.02 25.30
C ASP A 123 -12.06 -3.14 26.42
N ASN A 124 -10.73 -3.06 26.53
CA ASN A 124 -10.07 -2.16 27.48
C ASN A 124 -10.17 -0.70 27.05
N VAL A 125 -9.90 -0.44 25.76
CA VAL A 125 -9.97 0.91 25.18
C VAL A 125 -11.40 1.44 25.16
N ARG A 126 -12.38 0.60 24.80
CA ARG A 126 -13.81 0.94 24.78
C ARG A 126 -14.33 1.41 26.15
N LYS A 127 -13.77 0.93 27.25
CA LYS A 127 -14.16 1.38 28.61
C LYS A 127 -13.80 2.84 28.85
N VAL A 128 -12.73 3.34 28.26
CA VAL A 128 -12.25 4.73 28.40
C VAL A 128 -12.66 5.63 27.24
N LYS A 129 -13.03 5.05 26.11
CA LYS A 129 -13.49 5.73 24.89
C LYS A 129 -14.59 4.87 24.22
N PRO A 130 -15.86 5.00 24.63
CA PRO A 130 -16.94 4.12 24.16
C PRO A 130 -17.20 4.17 22.65
N ASP A 131 -16.91 5.31 22.00
CA ASP A 131 -17.07 5.55 20.56
C ASP A 131 -15.77 5.35 19.76
N ILE A 132 -14.78 4.64 20.31
CA ILE A 132 -13.52 4.40 19.62
C ILE A 132 -13.70 3.55 18.36
N VAL A 133 -13.02 3.93 17.28
CA VAL A 133 -12.77 3.05 16.12
C VAL A 133 -11.48 2.28 16.40
N TYR A 134 -11.56 0.96 16.47
CA TYR A 134 -10.41 0.09 16.77
C TYR A 134 -10.13 -0.82 15.58
N VAL A 135 -8.94 -0.73 14.98
CA VAL A 135 -8.57 -1.49 13.79
C VAL A 135 -7.49 -2.50 14.12
N SER A 136 -7.78 -3.77 13.95
CA SER A 136 -6.81 -4.87 14.07
C SER A 136 -6.45 -5.41 12.68
N ILE A 137 -5.16 -5.46 12.36
CA ILE A 137 -4.66 -5.96 11.07
C ILE A 137 -3.77 -7.17 11.33
N THR A 138 -4.21 -8.36 10.95
CA THR A 138 -3.49 -9.62 11.20
C THR A 138 -3.38 -10.47 9.94
N GLY A 139 -2.55 -11.52 9.96
CA GLY A 139 -2.46 -12.43 8.81
C GLY A 139 -3.77 -13.18 8.52
N TRP A 140 -4.54 -13.52 9.58
CA TRP A 140 -5.67 -14.46 9.51
C TRP A 140 -7.00 -13.90 10.02
N GLY A 141 -7.04 -12.65 10.48
CA GLY A 141 -8.22 -12.07 11.15
C GLY A 141 -8.35 -12.46 12.64
N GLN A 142 -9.32 -11.84 13.31
CA GLN A 142 -9.56 -12.01 14.74
C GLN A 142 -10.40 -13.27 15.05
N PHE A 143 -11.00 -13.89 14.07
CA PHE A 143 -11.81 -15.11 14.21
C PHE A 143 -11.52 -16.10 13.06
N GLY A 144 -12.07 -17.30 13.15
CA GLY A 144 -11.82 -18.39 12.21
C GLY A 144 -10.76 -19.38 12.70
N PRO A 145 -10.66 -20.57 12.06
CA PRO A 145 -9.86 -21.69 12.56
C PRO A 145 -8.34 -21.44 12.54
N ASN A 146 -7.87 -20.46 11.81
CA ASN A 146 -6.45 -20.13 11.69
C ASN A 146 -6.05 -18.85 12.45
N SER A 147 -6.98 -18.17 13.13
CA SER A 147 -6.76 -16.84 13.74
C SER A 147 -5.62 -16.80 14.77
N ASP A 148 -5.28 -17.93 15.39
CA ASP A 148 -4.19 -18.02 16.37
C ASP A 148 -2.82 -18.34 15.75
N ARG A 149 -2.76 -18.55 14.42
CA ARG A 149 -1.50 -18.83 13.72
C ARG A 149 -0.71 -17.53 13.48
N ALA A 150 0.63 -17.67 13.44
CA ALA A 150 1.46 -16.59 12.92
C ALA A 150 1.14 -16.36 11.44
N GLY A 151 1.04 -15.10 11.03
CA GLY A 151 0.74 -14.71 9.66
C GLY A 151 1.59 -13.52 9.26
N TYR A 152 2.35 -13.69 8.18
CA TYR A 152 3.13 -12.65 7.52
C TYR A 152 2.74 -12.60 6.05
N ASP A 153 3.09 -11.53 5.35
CA ASP A 153 2.82 -11.34 3.94
C ASP A 153 3.03 -12.60 3.06
N PRO A 154 4.20 -13.27 3.04
CA PRO A 154 4.38 -14.43 2.16
C PRO A 154 3.49 -15.62 2.53
N ILE A 155 3.11 -15.75 3.80
CA ILE A 155 2.19 -16.79 4.25
C ILE A 155 0.76 -16.49 3.74
N ALA A 156 0.33 -15.23 3.82
CA ALA A 156 -0.96 -14.80 3.28
C ALA A 156 -1.01 -14.95 1.75
N GLN A 157 0.07 -14.59 1.02
CA GLN A 157 0.17 -14.80 -0.42
C GLN A 157 0.03 -16.28 -0.80
N ALA A 158 0.66 -17.19 -0.03
CA ALA A 158 0.57 -18.62 -0.27
C ALA A 158 -0.83 -19.19 0.02
N ALA A 159 -1.43 -18.77 1.12
CA ALA A 159 -2.71 -19.33 1.59
C ALA A 159 -3.93 -18.78 0.83
N SER A 160 -3.87 -17.55 0.31
CA SER A 160 -4.99 -16.90 -0.38
C SER A 160 -5.24 -17.39 -1.81
N GLY A 161 -4.33 -18.19 -2.37
CA GLY A 161 -4.32 -18.54 -3.80
C GLY A 161 -3.58 -17.53 -4.68
N TRP A 162 -3.18 -16.35 -4.16
CA TRP A 162 -2.48 -15.30 -4.91
C TRP A 162 -1.22 -15.83 -5.60
N MET A 163 -0.35 -16.55 -4.86
CA MET A 163 0.87 -17.12 -5.43
C MET A 163 0.60 -18.14 -6.53
N SER A 164 -0.52 -18.85 -6.47
CA SER A 164 -0.84 -19.88 -7.47
C SER A 164 -1.04 -19.31 -8.87
N MET A 165 -1.33 -18.01 -8.97
CA MET A 165 -1.55 -17.32 -10.24
C MET A 165 -0.34 -16.53 -10.75
N ASN A 166 0.69 -16.33 -9.92
CA ASN A 166 1.89 -15.59 -10.31
C ASN A 166 2.93 -16.52 -10.97
N GLY A 167 3.57 -16.01 -12.02
CA GLY A 167 4.57 -16.74 -12.80
C GLY A 167 4.04 -17.26 -14.15
N SER A 168 4.90 -17.88 -14.95
CA SER A 168 4.53 -18.55 -16.20
C SER A 168 3.96 -19.95 -15.94
N VAL A 169 3.42 -20.58 -16.99
CA VAL A 169 2.88 -21.95 -16.92
C VAL A 169 3.96 -22.93 -16.44
N GLU A 170 5.19 -22.77 -16.92
CA GLU A 170 6.32 -23.68 -16.63
C GLU A 170 7.00 -23.35 -15.28
N SER A 171 6.77 -22.17 -14.72
CA SER A 171 7.39 -21.79 -13.45
C SER A 171 6.66 -22.40 -12.24
N PRO A 172 7.33 -22.61 -11.09
CA PRO A 172 6.62 -22.82 -9.83
C PRO A 172 5.78 -21.59 -9.48
N PRO A 173 4.83 -21.70 -8.53
CA PRO A 173 4.15 -20.53 -7.95
C PRO A 173 5.17 -19.51 -7.44
N VAL A 174 4.98 -18.24 -7.78
CA VAL A 174 5.93 -17.16 -7.45
C VAL A 174 5.22 -16.13 -6.58
N LYS A 175 5.87 -15.72 -5.48
CA LYS A 175 5.35 -14.61 -4.69
C LYS A 175 5.56 -13.28 -5.42
N ALA A 176 4.73 -12.28 -5.14
CA ALA A 176 5.00 -10.91 -5.58
C ALA A 176 6.35 -10.41 -5.02
N ALA A 177 7.04 -9.56 -5.77
CA ALA A 177 8.34 -9.00 -5.35
C ALA A 177 8.20 -8.11 -4.10
N THR A 178 7.08 -7.42 -3.96
CA THR A 178 6.73 -6.58 -2.80
C THR A 178 5.91 -7.36 -1.77
N ALA A 179 5.71 -6.77 -0.59
CA ALA A 179 4.83 -7.27 0.46
C ALA A 179 3.36 -6.88 0.16
N ILE A 180 2.83 -7.37 -0.95
CA ILE A 180 1.50 -6.99 -1.48
C ILE A 180 0.36 -7.30 -0.50
N GLY A 181 0.50 -8.34 0.35
CA GLY A 181 -0.46 -8.65 1.39
C GLY A 181 -0.46 -7.60 2.50
N ASP A 182 0.71 -7.14 2.93
CA ASP A 182 0.84 -6.04 3.88
C ASP A 182 0.31 -4.73 3.30
N GLU A 183 0.60 -4.45 2.03
CA GLU A 183 0.10 -3.26 1.33
C GLU A 183 -1.43 -3.26 1.24
N THR A 184 -2.03 -4.36 0.79
CA THR A 184 -3.51 -4.49 0.71
C THR A 184 -4.15 -4.49 2.09
N GLY A 185 -3.53 -5.12 3.09
CA GLY A 185 -3.97 -5.09 4.48
C GLY A 185 -3.96 -3.67 5.06
N GLY A 186 -2.89 -2.92 4.82
CA GLY A 186 -2.79 -1.51 5.23
C GLY A 186 -3.82 -0.62 4.54
N LEU A 187 -4.02 -0.79 3.23
CA LEU A 187 -5.05 -0.08 2.45
C LEU A 187 -6.46 -0.35 2.99
N ASN A 188 -6.82 -1.64 3.15
CA ASN A 188 -8.13 -2.02 3.68
C ASN A 188 -8.33 -1.55 5.13
N GLY A 189 -7.25 -1.56 5.94
CA GLY A 189 -7.26 -1.00 7.29
C GLY A 189 -7.59 0.49 7.30
N ALA A 190 -6.98 1.29 6.42
CA ALA A 190 -7.27 2.71 6.30
C ALA A 190 -8.71 2.97 5.79
N ILE A 191 -9.18 2.20 4.81
CA ILE A 191 -10.57 2.27 4.30
C ILE A 191 -11.54 1.91 5.42
N GLY A 192 -11.32 0.80 6.14
CA GLY A 192 -12.14 0.35 7.25
C GLY A 192 -12.18 1.38 8.39
N ALA A 193 -11.03 1.98 8.74
CA ALA A 193 -10.95 3.06 9.74
C ALA A 193 -11.79 4.27 9.34
N MET A 194 -11.69 4.72 8.10
CA MET A 194 -12.46 5.87 7.60
C MET A 194 -13.96 5.56 7.52
N ALA A 195 -14.34 4.36 7.06
CA ALA A 195 -15.74 3.93 7.02
C ALA A 195 -16.36 3.87 8.42
N ALA A 196 -15.63 3.30 9.39
CA ALA A 196 -16.04 3.25 10.79
C ALA A 196 -16.13 4.66 11.43
N LEU A 197 -15.24 5.58 11.04
CA LEU A 197 -15.28 6.98 11.47
C LEU A 197 -16.53 7.71 10.93
N ILE A 198 -16.89 7.48 9.66
CA ILE A 198 -18.13 8.01 9.07
C ILE A 198 -19.35 7.48 9.81
N HIS A 199 -19.40 6.16 10.09
CA HIS A 199 -20.47 5.55 10.88
C HIS A 199 -20.56 6.21 12.27
N ARG A 200 -19.43 6.32 12.98
CA ARG A 200 -19.39 6.98 14.30
C ARG A 200 -19.90 8.42 14.24
N ASN A 201 -19.52 9.18 13.23
CA ASN A 201 -19.94 10.56 13.09
C ASN A 201 -21.46 10.72 12.87
N SER A 202 -22.12 9.70 12.31
CA SER A 202 -23.57 9.71 12.07
C SER A 202 -24.38 9.08 13.21
N THR A 203 -23.80 8.14 13.97
CA THR A 203 -24.52 7.37 15.00
C THR A 203 -24.06 7.63 16.43
N GLY A 204 -22.84 8.14 16.60
CA GLY A 204 -22.15 8.20 17.91
C GLY A 204 -21.51 6.88 18.33
N GLU A 205 -21.57 5.82 17.51
CA GLU A 205 -21.11 4.48 17.87
C GLU A 205 -19.78 4.14 17.20
N GLY A 206 -18.75 3.85 18.01
CA GLY A 206 -17.51 3.25 17.55
C GLY A 206 -17.63 1.74 17.33
N GLN A 207 -16.62 1.15 16.67
CA GLN A 207 -16.62 -0.28 16.41
C GLN A 207 -15.20 -0.85 16.25
N HIS A 208 -15.11 -2.19 16.37
CA HIS A 208 -13.92 -2.95 16.04
C HIS A 208 -13.94 -3.32 14.56
N VAL A 209 -12.86 -3.00 13.85
CA VAL A 209 -12.64 -3.36 12.44
C VAL A 209 -11.56 -4.41 12.38
N ASP A 210 -11.90 -5.57 11.86
CA ASP A 210 -10.99 -6.71 11.69
C ASP A 210 -10.54 -6.81 10.23
N ILE A 211 -9.24 -6.81 10.00
CA ILE A 211 -8.62 -6.91 8.67
C ILE A 211 -7.65 -8.09 8.66
N SER A 212 -7.81 -8.98 7.69
CA SER A 212 -6.85 -10.04 7.44
C SER A 212 -6.09 -9.83 6.13
N LEU A 213 -4.78 -10.10 6.14
CA LEU A 213 -3.96 -10.08 4.92
C LEU A 213 -4.45 -11.13 3.92
N LEU A 214 -4.90 -12.29 4.43
CA LEU A 214 -5.47 -13.37 3.64
C LEU A 214 -6.65 -12.88 2.80
N GLU A 215 -7.63 -12.23 3.43
CA GLU A 215 -8.84 -11.74 2.77
C GLU A 215 -8.53 -10.57 1.83
N GLY A 216 -7.60 -9.69 2.21
CA GLY A 216 -7.13 -8.61 1.35
C GLY A 216 -6.58 -9.11 0.01
N LEU A 217 -5.86 -10.23 0.04
CA LEU A 217 -5.33 -10.87 -1.18
C LEU A 217 -6.40 -11.72 -1.90
N ALA A 218 -7.20 -12.49 -1.16
CA ALA A 218 -8.26 -13.30 -1.75
C ALA A 218 -9.33 -12.44 -2.45
N GLY A 219 -9.63 -11.26 -1.88
CA GLY A 219 -10.50 -10.25 -2.48
C GLY A 219 -9.84 -9.41 -3.59
N GLY A 220 -8.53 -9.55 -3.82
CA GLY A 220 -7.80 -8.92 -4.91
C GLY A 220 -8.40 -9.25 -6.28
N ALA A 221 -8.17 -8.40 -7.29
CA ALA A 221 -8.81 -8.51 -8.61
C ALA A 221 -10.34 -8.66 -8.53
N ALA A 222 -10.97 -7.89 -7.64
CA ALA A 222 -12.42 -7.94 -7.34
C ALA A 222 -12.93 -9.33 -6.90
N GLY A 223 -12.03 -10.19 -6.36
CA GLY A 223 -12.36 -11.54 -5.93
C GLY A 223 -12.65 -12.54 -7.05
N ILE A 224 -12.47 -12.14 -8.32
CA ILE A 224 -12.82 -12.97 -9.49
C ILE A 224 -12.12 -14.33 -9.46
N PRO A 225 -10.78 -14.45 -9.24
CA PRO A 225 -10.12 -15.74 -9.24
C PRO A 225 -10.68 -16.72 -8.20
N LEU A 226 -10.97 -16.22 -6.99
CA LEU A 226 -11.56 -17.04 -5.94
C LEU A 226 -13.01 -17.44 -6.27
N ALA A 227 -13.81 -16.50 -6.79
CA ALA A 227 -15.22 -16.76 -7.15
C ALA A 227 -15.33 -17.81 -8.27
N VAL A 228 -14.51 -17.71 -9.34
CA VAL A 228 -14.55 -18.69 -10.43
C VAL A 228 -13.98 -20.05 -9.99
N ALA A 229 -12.99 -20.07 -9.08
CA ALA A 229 -12.49 -21.31 -8.49
C ALA A 229 -13.58 -22.02 -7.66
N ALA A 230 -14.40 -21.27 -6.92
CA ALA A 230 -15.54 -21.82 -6.18
C ALA A 230 -16.63 -22.43 -7.10
N MET A 231 -16.67 -22.01 -8.37
CA MET A 231 -17.54 -22.61 -9.39
C MET A 231 -16.86 -23.76 -10.17
N GLY A 232 -15.70 -24.22 -9.74
CA GLY A 232 -14.96 -25.32 -10.37
C GLY A 232 -14.08 -24.92 -11.56
N ILE A 233 -13.93 -23.62 -11.84
CA ILE A 233 -13.03 -23.11 -12.87
C ILE A 233 -11.64 -22.92 -12.24
N VAL A 234 -10.63 -23.60 -12.78
CA VAL A 234 -9.26 -23.51 -12.26
C VAL A 234 -8.52 -22.34 -12.92
N PRO A 235 -8.23 -21.24 -12.19
CA PRO A 235 -7.42 -20.15 -12.72
C PRO A 235 -6.01 -20.63 -13.05
N GLN A 236 -5.45 -20.17 -14.16
CA GLN A 236 -4.13 -20.58 -14.62
C GLN A 236 -3.14 -19.44 -14.58
N ARG A 237 -1.84 -19.77 -14.42
CA ARG A 237 -0.75 -18.83 -14.60
C ARG A 237 -0.53 -18.54 -16.06
N LEU A 238 -0.51 -17.27 -16.43
CA LEU A 238 -0.33 -16.81 -17.80
C LEU A 238 0.91 -15.92 -17.97
N GLY A 239 1.77 -15.84 -16.95
CA GLY A 239 2.92 -14.93 -16.97
C GLY A 239 2.47 -13.48 -17.11
N ASN A 240 2.90 -12.84 -18.19
CA ASN A 240 2.55 -11.45 -18.50
C ASN A 240 1.33 -11.33 -19.43
N GLU A 241 0.75 -12.44 -19.85
CA GLU A 241 -0.42 -12.41 -20.71
C GLU A 241 -1.69 -12.06 -19.95
N PHE A 242 -2.60 -11.43 -20.67
CA PHE A 242 -3.93 -11.15 -20.17
C PHE A 242 -4.90 -12.24 -20.65
N GLY A 243 -5.56 -12.95 -19.73
CA GLY A 243 -6.29 -14.19 -20.03
C GLY A 243 -7.42 -14.07 -21.06
N PHE A 244 -7.97 -12.88 -21.23
CA PHE A 244 -9.14 -12.62 -22.08
C PHE A 244 -8.91 -11.49 -23.11
N ALA A 245 -7.67 -11.18 -23.45
CA ALA A 245 -7.32 -10.27 -24.54
C ALA A 245 -5.97 -10.67 -25.16
N VAL A 246 -5.87 -10.60 -26.48
CA VAL A 246 -4.64 -10.89 -27.23
C VAL A 246 -4.59 -10.04 -28.51
N PRO A 247 -3.37 -9.50 -28.84
CA PRO A 247 -2.16 -9.51 -28.06
C PRO A 247 -2.24 -8.57 -26.85
N SER A 248 -1.91 -9.08 -25.67
CA SER A 248 -1.77 -8.28 -24.46
C SER A 248 -0.70 -8.94 -23.59
N ASN A 249 0.56 -8.47 -23.73
CA ASN A 249 1.73 -9.13 -23.18
C ASN A 249 2.93 -8.16 -23.14
N SER A 250 4.02 -8.61 -22.52
CA SER A 250 5.33 -7.95 -22.63
C SER A 250 6.14 -8.53 -23.79
N TYR A 251 6.73 -7.66 -24.62
CA TYR A 251 7.52 -8.03 -25.79
C TYR A 251 8.92 -7.46 -25.71
N ARG A 252 9.92 -8.25 -26.13
CA ARG A 252 11.32 -7.84 -26.13
C ARG A 252 11.60 -6.87 -27.28
N CYS A 253 12.17 -5.72 -26.96
CA CYS A 253 12.76 -4.75 -27.88
C CYS A 253 14.29 -4.81 -27.82
N LYS A 254 14.99 -4.09 -28.71
CA LYS A 254 16.46 -4.00 -28.75
C LYS A 254 17.08 -3.57 -27.40
N ASP A 255 16.43 -2.66 -26.70
CA ASP A 255 16.91 -1.99 -25.49
C ASP A 255 16.11 -2.29 -24.22
N GLY A 256 15.23 -3.29 -24.23
CA GLY A 256 14.44 -3.65 -23.07
C GLY A 256 13.10 -4.31 -23.41
N TRP A 257 12.08 -4.07 -22.62
CA TRP A 257 10.74 -4.64 -22.78
C TRP A 257 9.69 -3.55 -22.92
N VAL A 258 8.68 -3.82 -23.74
CA VAL A 258 7.48 -3.02 -23.88
C VAL A 258 6.26 -3.88 -23.55
N TYR A 259 5.30 -3.32 -22.81
CA TYR A 259 3.98 -3.93 -22.66
C TYR A 259 3.03 -3.33 -23.69
N ILE A 260 2.32 -4.15 -24.45
CA ILE A 260 1.35 -3.75 -25.47
C ILE A 260 0.02 -4.39 -25.11
N ALA A 261 -1.07 -3.60 -25.11
CA ALA A 261 -2.40 -4.06 -24.75
C ALA A 261 -3.42 -3.79 -25.87
N VAL A 262 -3.89 -4.85 -26.51
CA VAL A 262 -4.93 -4.82 -27.56
C VAL A 262 -6.17 -5.49 -27.00
N LEU A 263 -7.14 -4.68 -26.55
CA LEU A 263 -8.33 -5.15 -25.84
C LEU A 263 -9.57 -5.27 -26.75
N LEU A 264 -9.63 -4.48 -27.83
CA LEU A 264 -10.78 -4.39 -28.72
C LEU A 264 -10.40 -4.80 -30.14
N ASP A 265 -11.37 -5.24 -30.93
CA ASP A 265 -11.16 -5.57 -32.34
C ASP A 265 -10.71 -4.35 -33.15
N SER A 266 -11.21 -3.16 -32.83
CA SER A 266 -10.73 -1.90 -33.42
C SER A 266 -9.25 -1.62 -33.14
N HIS A 267 -8.73 -2.04 -31.98
CA HIS A 267 -7.30 -1.94 -31.68
C HIS A 267 -6.48 -2.92 -32.53
N TRP A 268 -7.00 -4.13 -32.78
CA TRP A 268 -6.35 -5.09 -33.69
C TRP A 268 -6.30 -4.54 -35.11
N LYS A 269 -7.40 -3.99 -35.61
CA LYS A 269 -7.47 -3.35 -36.94
C LYS A 269 -6.46 -2.21 -37.09
N ALA A 270 -6.18 -1.48 -36.02
CA ALA A 270 -5.15 -0.44 -36.01
C ALA A 270 -3.71 -1.01 -35.90
N LEU A 271 -3.53 -2.15 -35.21
CA LEU A 271 -2.23 -2.78 -35.04
C LEU A 271 -1.75 -3.53 -36.30
N ALA A 272 -2.61 -4.26 -36.97
CA ALA A 272 -2.26 -5.11 -38.10
C ALA A 272 -1.42 -4.40 -39.18
N PRO A 273 -1.78 -3.18 -39.65
CA PRO A 273 -0.93 -2.41 -40.59
C PRO A 273 0.45 -2.01 -40.00
N ILE A 274 0.52 -1.77 -38.71
CA ILE A 274 1.79 -1.40 -38.02
C ILE A 274 2.74 -2.60 -37.99
N LEU A 275 2.19 -3.80 -37.87
CA LEU A 275 2.96 -5.05 -37.96
C LEU A 275 3.45 -5.34 -39.38
N GLY A 276 2.96 -4.59 -40.38
CA GLY A 276 3.27 -4.84 -41.79
C GLY A 276 2.31 -5.80 -42.50
N HIS A 277 1.20 -6.14 -41.82
CA HIS A 277 0.21 -7.14 -42.25
C HIS A 277 -1.21 -6.58 -42.24
N PRO A 278 -1.53 -5.55 -43.08
CA PRO A 278 -2.85 -4.93 -43.08
C PRO A 278 -3.99 -5.90 -43.39
N GLU A 279 -3.72 -6.98 -44.14
CA GLU A 279 -4.68 -8.04 -44.45
C GLU A 279 -5.22 -8.76 -43.23
N LEU A 280 -4.44 -8.86 -42.14
CA LEU A 280 -4.84 -9.51 -40.90
C LEU A 280 -5.95 -8.74 -40.13
N ALA A 281 -6.22 -7.50 -40.51
CA ALA A 281 -7.29 -6.73 -39.93
C ALA A 281 -8.68 -7.34 -40.20
N GLU A 282 -8.83 -8.03 -41.34
CA GLU A 282 -10.08 -8.67 -41.77
C GLU A 282 -9.94 -10.19 -41.90
N ASP A 283 -8.79 -10.77 -41.53
CA ASP A 283 -8.57 -12.23 -41.58
C ASP A 283 -9.48 -12.92 -40.54
N PRO A 284 -10.27 -13.92 -40.94
CA PRO A 284 -11.17 -14.65 -40.03
C PRO A 284 -10.47 -15.26 -38.82
N ASN A 285 -9.17 -15.56 -38.89
CA ASN A 285 -8.40 -16.11 -37.76
C ASN A 285 -8.00 -15.03 -36.73
N PHE A 286 -8.04 -13.73 -37.09
CA PHE A 286 -7.50 -12.66 -36.23
C PHE A 286 -8.44 -11.46 -36.09
N ALA A 287 -9.39 -11.23 -36.97
CA ALA A 287 -10.25 -10.04 -36.97
C ALA A 287 -11.04 -9.87 -35.66
N GLU A 288 -11.54 -10.97 -35.12
CA GLU A 288 -12.36 -10.98 -33.90
C GLU A 288 -11.59 -11.56 -32.71
N LEU A 289 -11.85 -11.05 -31.50
CA LEU A 289 -11.17 -11.47 -30.29
C LEU A 289 -11.24 -12.99 -29.99
N PRO A 290 -12.38 -13.68 -30.14
CA PRO A 290 -12.43 -15.13 -29.91
C PRO A 290 -11.47 -15.91 -30.81
N ASN A 291 -11.31 -15.47 -32.05
CA ASN A 291 -10.43 -16.10 -33.03
C ASN A 291 -8.95 -15.82 -32.72
N ARG A 292 -8.62 -14.58 -32.29
CA ARG A 292 -7.28 -14.25 -31.78
C ARG A 292 -6.94 -15.05 -30.53
N LEU A 293 -7.87 -15.27 -29.62
CA LEU A 293 -7.66 -16.11 -28.43
C LEU A 293 -7.37 -17.56 -28.80
N ALA A 294 -8.02 -18.09 -29.82
CA ALA A 294 -7.74 -19.43 -30.36
C ALA A 294 -6.37 -19.51 -31.06
N ASN A 295 -5.93 -18.39 -31.67
CA ASN A 295 -4.64 -18.28 -32.38
C ASN A 295 -3.61 -17.44 -31.57
N ARG A 296 -3.69 -17.50 -30.25
CA ARG A 296 -2.91 -16.69 -29.30
C ARG A 296 -1.40 -16.68 -29.60
N ASP A 297 -0.81 -17.84 -29.78
CA ASP A 297 0.64 -17.99 -29.98
C ASP A 297 1.10 -17.35 -31.31
N ALA A 298 0.33 -17.52 -32.38
CA ALA A 298 0.63 -16.88 -33.66
C ALA A 298 0.52 -15.36 -33.57
N CYS A 299 -0.51 -14.86 -32.88
CA CYS A 299 -0.72 -13.43 -32.65
C CYS A 299 0.43 -12.81 -31.82
N ASN A 300 0.82 -13.44 -30.74
CA ASN A 300 1.95 -13.00 -29.91
C ASN A 300 3.28 -13.08 -30.66
N ALA A 301 3.50 -14.12 -31.47
CA ALA A 301 4.72 -14.26 -32.25
C ALA A 301 4.92 -13.15 -33.29
N MET A 302 3.86 -12.72 -33.97
CA MET A 302 3.92 -11.59 -34.91
C MET A 302 4.32 -10.29 -34.20
N VAL A 303 3.70 -9.99 -33.05
CA VAL A 303 4.04 -8.80 -32.27
C VAL A 303 5.45 -8.88 -31.71
N ALA A 304 5.88 -10.05 -31.26
CA ALA A 304 7.23 -10.26 -30.75
C ALA A 304 8.30 -10.02 -31.84
N ALA A 305 8.08 -10.54 -33.04
CA ALA A 305 8.98 -10.32 -34.17
C ALA A 305 9.07 -8.82 -34.54
N TRP A 306 7.94 -8.15 -34.62
CA TRP A 306 7.87 -6.71 -34.87
C TRP A 306 8.58 -5.87 -33.80
N ALA A 307 8.40 -6.20 -32.53
CA ALA A 307 9.01 -5.48 -31.40
C ALA A 307 10.53 -5.68 -31.36
N ALA A 308 11.02 -6.90 -31.65
CA ALA A 308 12.44 -7.25 -31.60
C ALA A 308 13.32 -6.42 -32.55
N GLU A 309 12.75 -5.88 -33.61
CA GLU A 309 13.43 -5.03 -34.58
C GLU A 309 13.50 -3.54 -34.20
N ARG A 310 12.93 -3.16 -33.05
CA ARG A 310 12.75 -1.76 -32.64
C ARG A 310 13.31 -1.51 -31.25
N THR A 311 13.65 -0.27 -30.98
CA THR A 311 13.82 0.20 -29.60
C THR A 311 12.45 0.39 -28.93
N ARG A 312 12.42 0.42 -27.59
CA ARG A 312 11.17 0.71 -26.83
C ARG A 312 10.52 2.01 -27.27
N SER A 313 11.34 3.06 -27.50
CA SER A 313 10.83 4.38 -27.90
C SER A 313 10.17 4.35 -29.28
N GLU A 314 10.84 3.74 -30.27
CA GLU A 314 10.28 3.60 -31.63
C GLU A 314 8.96 2.81 -31.63
N ALA A 315 8.91 1.69 -30.89
CA ALA A 315 7.72 0.88 -30.81
C ALA A 315 6.55 1.64 -30.17
N ILE A 316 6.80 2.31 -29.05
CA ILE A 316 5.78 3.07 -28.31
C ILE A 316 5.25 4.26 -29.13
N GLU A 317 6.14 5.01 -29.80
CA GLU A 317 5.73 6.15 -30.63
C GLU A 317 4.78 5.73 -31.76
N LEU A 318 5.07 4.63 -32.45
CA LEU A 318 4.21 4.09 -33.51
C LEU A 318 2.84 3.66 -32.97
N LEU A 319 2.83 2.97 -31.85
CA LEU A 319 1.59 2.45 -31.24
C LEU A 319 0.70 3.60 -30.70
N LEU A 320 1.30 4.58 -29.99
CA LEU A 320 0.55 5.72 -29.47
C LEU A 320 -0.03 6.60 -30.57
N LYS A 321 0.67 6.80 -31.70
CA LYS A 321 0.14 7.52 -32.88
C LYS A 321 -1.10 6.83 -33.46
N ALA A 322 -1.22 5.53 -33.32
CA ALA A 322 -2.39 4.76 -33.75
C ALA A 322 -3.47 4.63 -32.66
N GLY A 323 -3.31 5.31 -31.53
CA GLY A 323 -4.25 5.23 -30.41
C GLY A 323 -4.19 3.93 -29.60
N LEU A 324 -3.10 3.15 -29.73
CA LEU A 324 -2.91 1.88 -29.04
C LEU A 324 -2.18 2.08 -27.70
N ALA A 325 -2.60 1.33 -26.69
CA ALA A 325 -1.98 1.37 -25.37
C ALA A 325 -0.68 0.59 -25.35
N ALA A 326 0.42 1.28 -25.07
CA ALA A 326 1.75 0.70 -24.87
C ALA A 326 2.55 1.50 -23.85
N SER A 327 3.45 0.81 -23.14
CA SER A 327 4.35 1.44 -22.17
C SER A 327 5.67 0.68 -22.10
N PRO A 328 6.81 1.35 -21.84
CA PRO A 328 8.03 0.63 -21.50
C PRO A 328 7.84 -0.10 -20.16
N VAL A 329 8.43 -1.28 -20.03
CA VAL A 329 8.59 -1.94 -18.73
C VAL A 329 9.79 -1.28 -18.04
N ASN A 330 9.53 -0.25 -17.27
CA ASN A 330 10.55 0.52 -16.59
C ASN A 330 11.12 -0.19 -15.36
N THR A 331 12.41 -0.06 -15.14
CA THR A 331 12.99 -0.26 -13.81
C THR A 331 12.52 0.86 -12.86
N TYR A 332 12.63 0.65 -11.55
CA TYR A 332 12.33 1.73 -10.57
C TYR A 332 13.23 2.96 -10.75
N ASN A 333 14.49 2.77 -11.22
CA ASN A 333 15.40 3.88 -11.51
C ASN A 333 14.95 4.71 -12.72
N GLU A 334 14.36 4.09 -13.73
CA GLU A 334 13.77 4.78 -14.88
C GLU A 334 12.46 5.47 -14.47
N ALA A 335 11.57 4.76 -13.75
CA ALA A 335 10.31 5.30 -13.26
C ALA A 335 10.50 6.52 -12.36
N ALA A 336 11.52 6.52 -11.47
CA ALA A 336 11.84 7.66 -10.61
C ALA A 336 12.23 8.93 -11.37
N LYS A 337 12.64 8.80 -12.64
CA LYS A 337 13.03 9.91 -13.54
C LYS A 337 11.96 10.25 -14.58
N ASP A 338 10.87 9.51 -14.59
CA ASP A 338 9.78 9.71 -15.54
C ASP A 338 9.14 11.11 -15.36
N PRO A 339 9.02 11.92 -16.41
CA PRO A 339 8.45 13.29 -16.31
C PRO A 339 7.02 13.30 -15.74
N HIS A 340 6.20 12.27 -16.03
CA HIS A 340 4.85 12.18 -15.50
C HIS A 340 4.86 11.91 -13.99
N MET A 341 5.74 11.00 -13.52
CA MET A 341 5.93 10.74 -12.09
C MET A 341 6.41 11.98 -11.33
N ILE A 342 7.31 12.77 -11.93
CA ILE A 342 7.80 14.03 -11.37
C ILE A 342 6.67 15.06 -11.28
N GLU A 343 5.92 15.29 -12.37
CA GLU A 343 4.79 16.24 -12.37
C GLU A 343 3.68 15.83 -11.39
N ARG A 344 3.49 14.52 -11.21
CA ARG A 344 2.56 13.94 -10.23
C ARG A 344 3.07 13.97 -8.80
N GLU A 345 4.32 14.44 -8.56
CA GLU A 345 4.94 14.50 -7.24
C GLU A 345 4.87 13.14 -6.49
N VAL A 346 5.19 12.06 -7.22
CA VAL A 346 5.18 10.71 -6.64
C VAL A 346 6.30 10.57 -5.62
N LEU A 347 7.42 11.26 -5.82
CA LEU A 347 8.54 11.32 -4.90
C LEU A 347 8.63 12.72 -4.30
N GLN A 348 8.75 12.80 -2.97
CA GLN A 348 8.79 14.06 -2.23
C GLN A 348 9.93 14.07 -1.22
N PRO A 349 10.70 15.18 -1.12
CA PRO A 349 11.73 15.33 -0.11
C PRO A 349 11.12 15.66 1.26
N ALA A 350 11.68 15.07 2.32
CA ALA A 350 11.36 15.45 3.70
C ALA A 350 12.57 15.22 4.62
N LYS A 351 12.59 15.93 5.74
CA LYS A 351 13.61 15.74 6.78
C LYS A 351 13.39 14.40 7.48
N ILE A 352 14.47 13.65 7.68
CA ILE A 352 14.51 12.43 8.48
C ILE A 352 15.13 12.70 9.87
N GLU A 353 15.25 11.67 10.71
CA GLU A 353 15.57 11.80 12.15
C GLU A 353 16.92 12.47 12.47
N ASP A 354 17.90 12.40 11.57
CA ASP A 354 19.22 13.06 11.72
C ASP A 354 19.24 14.50 11.16
N GLY A 355 18.11 14.98 10.64
CA GLY A 355 17.96 16.31 10.06
C GLY A 355 18.33 16.40 8.58
N SER A 356 18.87 15.34 7.99
CA SER A 356 19.14 15.27 6.55
C SER A 356 17.84 15.17 5.74
N ILE A 357 17.92 15.40 4.43
CA ILE A 357 16.78 15.28 3.51
C ILE A 357 16.84 13.92 2.84
N ALA A 358 15.76 13.16 2.96
CA ALA A 358 15.56 11.92 2.22
C ALA A 358 14.33 12.04 1.29
N ILE A 359 14.29 11.17 0.29
CA ILE A 359 13.17 11.08 -0.65
C ILE A 359 12.20 10.00 -0.17
N HIS A 360 10.93 10.36 -0.11
CA HIS A 360 9.82 9.49 0.28
C HIS A 360 8.83 9.35 -0.87
N THR A 361 8.07 8.25 -0.88
CA THR A 361 6.88 8.18 -1.73
C THR A 361 5.82 9.12 -1.17
N GLY A 362 5.32 10.03 -2.01
CA GLY A 362 4.24 10.94 -1.66
C GLY A 362 2.88 10.25 -1.61
N PRO A 363 1.87 10.92 -1.03
CA PRO A 363 0.49 10.44 -1.03
C PRO A 363 -0.04 10.21 -2.45
N VAL A 364 -0.69 9.05 -2.66
CA VAL A 364 -1.19 8.64 -3.99
C VAL A 364 -2.37 9.49 -4.43
N ALA A 365 -3.35 9.70 -3.54
CA ALA A 365 -4.52 10.49 -3.84
C ALA A 365 -4.19 11.99 -3.94
N LYS A 366 -4.74 12.66 -4.93
CA LYS A 366 -4.59 14.11 -5.12
C LYS A 366 -5.92 14.78 -4.84
N PHE A 367 -5.97 15.62 -3.81
CA PHE A 367 -7.17 16.35 -3.39
C PHE A 367 -7.07 17.81 -3.83
N SER A 368 -7.97 18.25 -4.69
CA SER A 368 -7.95 19.60 -5.27
C SER A 368 -8.07 20.73 -4.24
N ARG A 369 -8.70 20.46 -3.10
CA ARG A 369 -8.92 21.45 -2.03
C ARG A 369 -7.96 21.30 -0.85
N THR A 370 -7.56 20.09 -0.50
CA THR A 370 -6.65 19.77 0.60
C THR A 370 -5.44 18.98 0.07
N PRO A 371 -4.50 19.64 -0.63
CA PRO A 371 -3.36 18.95 -1.25
C PRO A 371 -2.52 18.25 -0.18
N LEU A 372 -2.28 16.97 -0.41
CA LEU A 372 -1.49 16.13 0.49
C LEU A 372 0.00 16.23 0.19
N ARG A 373 0.82 16.10 1.24
CA ARG A 373 2.29 16.11 1.12
C ARG A 373 2.95 15.32 2.24
N VAL A 374 4.18 14.91 1.99
CA VAL A 374 5.07 14.44 3.04
C VAL A 374 5.56 15.65 3.83
N ARG A 375 5.11 15.79 5.08
CA ARG A 375 5.45 16.90 5.98
C ARG A 375 6.74 16.63 6.74
N SER A 376 6.98 15.34 7.06
CA SER A 376 8.18 14.86 7.76
C SER A 376 8.48 13.41 7.38
N GLY A 377 9.71 12.98 7.44
CA GLY A 377 10.08 11.57 7.47
C GLY A 377 9.69 10.91 8.79
N ALA A 378 10.07 9.65 8.97
CA ALA A 378 9.84 8.95 10.23
C ALA A 378 10.59 9.64 11.39
N PRO A 379 9.95 9.84 12.55
CA PRO A 379 10.59 10.38 13.73
C PRO A 379 11.55 9.36 14.36
N SER A 380 12.54 9.82 15.14
CA SER A 380 13.32 8.95 16.02
C SER A 380 12.47 8.40 17.16
N VAL A 381 12.93 7.31 17.79
CA VAL A 381 12.20 6.66 18.90
C VAL A 381 11.97 7.67 20.04
N GLY A 382 10.69 7.87 20.38
CA GLY A 382 10.29 8.76 21.48
C GLY A 382 10.58 10.25 21.22
N GLN A 383 10.82 10.65 19.98
CA GLN A 383 11.10 12.06 19.63
C GLN A 383 10.08 13.04 20.22
N HIS A 384 8.82 12.63 20.37
CA HIS A 384 7.72 13.47 20.83
C HIS A 384 7.23 13.09 22.24
N ASN A 385 8.06 12.36 23.03
CA ASN A 385 7.67 11.92 24.37
C ASN A 385 7.21 13.09 25.27
N ASP A 386 7.99 14.17 25.31
CA ASP A 386 7.70 15.29 26.18
C ASP A 386 6.40 16.03 25.79
N GLU A 387 6.17 16.17 24.51
CA GLU A 387 4.97 16.78 23.94
C GLU A 387 3.74 15.94 24.24
N ILE A 388 3.74 14.66 23.80
CA ILE A 388 2.59 13.76 23.92
C ILE A 388 2.24 13.49 25.39
N LEU A 389 3.23 13.24 26.23
CA LEU A 389 3.00 13.01 27.66
C LEU A 389 2.51 14.27 28.36
N GLY A 390 2.96 15.45 27.94
CA GLY A 390 2.46 16.74 28.40
C GLY A 390 0.97 16.97 28.08
N GLU A 391 0.51 16.56 26.88
CA GLU A 391 -0.88 16.66 26.45
C GLU A 391 -1.86 15.87 27.36
N ILE A 392 -1.36 14.85 28.05
CA ILE A 392 -2.15 14.03 29.00
C ILE A 392 -1.81 14.35 30.48
N GLY A 393 -1.11 15.46 30.74
CA GLY A 393 -0.84 15.95 32.07
C GLY A 393 0.27 15.26 32.86
N ILE A 394 1.18 14.54 32.17
CA ILE A 394 2.36 13.91 32.81
C ILE A 394 3.48 14.94 32.88
N ASP A 395 3.83 15.36 34.09
CA ASP A 395 4.84 16.37 34.36
C ASP A 395 6.28 15.88 34.11
N ALA A 396 7.24 16.81 34.10
CA ALA A 396 8.65 16.52 33.81
C ALA A 396 9.30 15.56 34.83
N ALA A 397 8.90 15.64 36.12
CA ALA A 397 9.42 14.76 37.17
C ALA A 397 8.96 13.31 36.94
N SER A 398 7.68 13.13 36.61
CA SER A 398 7.09 11.85 36.26
C SER A 398 7.73 11.27 34.99
N ARG A 399 7.92 12.05 33.92
CA ARG A 399 8.64 11.62 32.69
C ARG A 399 10.05 11.13 32.99
N LYS A 400 10.81 11.86 33.84
CA LYS A 400 12.14 11.45 34.24
C LYS A 400 12.13 10.10 34.98
N ARG A 401 11.15 9.87 35.88
CA ARG A 401 10.95 8.59 36.56
C ARG A 401 10.64 7.47 35.57
N LEU A 402 9.69 7.67 34.65
CA LEU A 402 9.29 6.69 33.63
C LEU A 402 10.47 6.28 32.74
N LYS A 403 11.33 7.23 32.36
CA LYS A 403 12.55 6.97 31.62
C LYS A 403 13.54 6.12 32.43
N LYS A 404 13.73 6.43 33.73
CA LYS A 404 14.62 5.65 34.62
C LYS A 404 14.14 4.22 34.82
N THR A 405 12.84 3.98 34.83
CA THR A 405 12.23 2.64 34.95
C THR A 405 12.07 1.93 33.61
N GLY A 406 12.47 2.54 32.51
CA GLY A 406 12.40 1.98 31.15
C GLY A 406 10.94 1.77 30.68
N VAL A 407 10.01 2.60 31.13
CA VAL A 407 8.62 2.62 30.61
C VAL A 407 8.56 3.42 29.31
N ILE A 408 9.35 4.52 29.23
CA ILE A 408 9.51 5.36 28.05
C ILE A 408 10.97 5.46 27.65
#